data_6cc06850e18079dee24522cf99870286
#
_entry.id   6cc06850e18079dee24522cf99870286
#
_cell.length_a   1.000
_cell.length_b   1.000
_cell.length_c   1.000
_cell.angle_alpha   90.00
_cell.angle_beta   90.00
_cell.angle_gamma   90.00
#
_symmetry.space_group_name_H-M   'P 1'
#
loop_
_entity.id
_entity.type
_entity.pdbx_description
1 polymer ?
#
loop_
_entity_poly.entity_id
_entity_poly.type
_entity_poly.pdbx_seq_one_letter_code
_entity_poly.pdbx_strand_id
1 'polypeptide(L)'
;IETLQRYGRLSNQRLAEQVNLSPSACLERHKKLDHEGYIRGYIADVDFEKITPHSTIMVEITLKKHHSEDFQRFENVVIKLPEIIECYAVGGGIDYIIKFISHDINHYQQMMDQLLDSNAGIDRYFTYFVTRQIKKTPYPVDRFVTSE
;
A
#
# COMPACT_ATOMS: atom_id res chain seq x y z
N ILE A 1 18.14 -4.50 7.93
CA ILE A 1 16.88 -4.14 7.25
C ILE A 1 16.62 -2.64 7.34
N GLU A 2 16.67 -2.02 8.52
CA GLU A 2 16.40 -0.59 8.72
C GLU A 2 17.21 0.33 7.80
N THR A 3 18.51 0.05 7.65
CA THR A 3 19.39 0.81 6.75
C THR A 3 18.93 0.73 5.29
N LEU A 4 18.51 -0.45 4.83
CA LEU A 4 17.97 -0.66 3.49
C LEU A 4 16.60 0.00 3.30
N GLN A 5 15.76 -0.01 4.33
CA GLN A 5 14.47 0.67 4.32
C GLN A 5 14.62 2.19 4.18
N ARG A 6 15.67 2.75 4.81
CA ARG A 6 15.96 4.19 4.77
C ARG A 6 16.69 4.62 3.51
N TYR A 7 17.60 3.76 3.01
CA TYR A 7 18.53 4.06 1.92
C TYR A 7 18.58 2.92 0.89
N GLY A 8 17.47 2.62 0.24
CA GLY A 8 17.30 1.48 -0.67
C GLY A 8 18.28 1.40 -1.85
N ARG A 9 19.02 2.47 -2.17
CA ARG A 9 19.98 2.52 -3.28
C ARG A 9 21.46 2.51 -2.85
N LEU A 10 21.76 2.06 -1.64
CA LEU A 10 23.17 1.91 -1.24
C LEU A 10 23.90 0.82 -2.03
N SER A 11 25.15 1.09 -2.41
CA SER A 11 26.02 0.01 -2.85
C SER A 11 26.30 -0.95 -1.69
N ASN A 12 26.62 -2.23 -2.01
CA ASN A 12 26.95 -3.21 -0.98
C ASN A 12 28.11 -2.76 -0.08
N GLN A 13 29.09 -2.08 -0.65
CA GLN A 13 30.23 -1.55 0.13
C GLN A 13 29.78 -0.52 1.15
N ARG A 14 28.98 0.47 0.75
CA ARG A 14 28.43 1.50 1.67
C ARG A 14 27.48 0.90 2.71
N LEU A 15 26.69 -0.08 2.32
CA LEU A 15 25.83 -0.80 3.26
C LEU A 15 26.66 -1.53 4.31
N ALA A 16 27.72 -2.25 3.89
CA ALA A 16 28.64 -2.97 4.77
C ALA A 16 29.29 -2.03 5.79
N GLU A 17 29.77 -0.87 5.35
CA GLU A 17 30.33 0.17 6.21
C GLU A 17 29.31 0.64 7.27
N GLN A 18 28.06 0.91 6.87
CA GLN A 18 27.02 1.39 7.79
C GLN A 18 26.56 0.36 8.82
N VAL A 19 26.66 -0.94 8.49
CA VAL A 19 26.25 -2.02 9.40
C VAL A 19 27.41 -2.73 10.06
N ASN A 20 28.65 -2.19 9.91
CA ASN A 20 29.89 -2.72 10.50
C ASN A 20 30.15 -4.19 10.13
N LEU A 21 29.98 -4.54 8.86
CA LEU A 21 30.26 -5.87 8.30
C LEU A 21 31.32 -5.78 7.21
N SER A 22 31.97 -6.92 6.91
CA SER A 22 32.73 -7.05 5.66
C SER A 22 31.80 -7.03 4.45
N PRO A 23 32.22 -6.53 3.27
CA PRO A 23 31.40 -6.52 2.07
C PRO A 23 30.83 -7.90 1.67
N SER A 24 31.61 -8.98 1.85
CA SER A 24 31.19 -10.35 1.59
C SER A 24 30.06 -10.80 2.55
N ALA A 25 30.26 -10.61 3.86
CA ALA A 25 29.25 -10.97 4.86
C ALA A 25 27.97 -10.13 4.70
N CYS A 26 28.11 -8.85 4.33
CA CYS A 26 26.98 -7.98 4.04
C CYS A 26 26.18 -8.50 2.84
N LEU A 27 26.86 -8.85 1.75
CA LEU A 27 26.23 -9.37 0.53
C LEU A 27 25.47 -10.68 0.79
N GLU A 28 26.07 -11.60 1.55
CA GLU A 28 25.42 -12.86 1.90
C GLU A 28 24.14 -12.64 2.71
N ARG A 29 24.21 -11.77 3.73
CA ARG A 29 23.03 -11.42 4.54
C ARG A 29 21.96 -10.71 3.72
N HIS A 30 22.35 -9.83 2.82
CA HIS A 30 21.39 -9.13 1.93
C HIS A 30 20.68 -10.14 1.02
N LYS A 31 21.43 -11.02 0.35
CA LYS A 31 20.85 -12.10 -0.48
C LYS A 31 19.91 -13.01 0.31
N LYS A 32 20.23 -13.30 1.57
CA LYS A 32 19.36 -14.09 2.44
C LYS A 32 18.04 -13.38 2.70
N LEU A 33 18.06 -12.06 3.00
CA LEU A 33 16.84 -11.27 3.21
C LEU A 33 15.95 -11.20 1.96
N ASP A 34 16.57 -11.09 0.78
CA ASP A 34 15.85 -11.13 -0.50
C ASP A 34 15.24 -12.51 -0.75
N HIS A 35 16.03 -13.59 -0.57
CA HIS A 35 15.60 -14.97 -0.82
C HIS A 35 14.47 -15.41 0.14
N GLU A 36 14.56 -15.01 1.40
CA GLU A 36 13.56 -15.32 2.42
C GLU A 36 12.32 -14.39 2.35
N GLY A 37 12.32 -13.42 1.41
CA GLY A 37 11.17 -12.54 1.17
C GLY A 37 10.97 -11.42 2.19
N TYR A 38 11.93 -11.16 3.07
CA TYR A 38 11.89 -10.00 3.97
C TYR A 38 11.96 -8.68 3.20
N ILE A 39 12.65 -8.66 2.07
CA ILE A 39 12.68 -7.54 1.14
C ILE A 39 11.90 -7.95 -0.11
N ARG A 40 10.77 -7.28 -0.35
CA ARG A 40 9.91 -7.57 -1.50
C ARG A 40 10.34 -6.84 -2.77
N GLY A 41 11.25 -5.87 -2.65
CA GLY A 41 11.77 -5.08 -3.76
C GLY A 41 12.13 -3.66 -3.32
N TYR A 42 12.64 -2.90 -4.29
CA TYR A 42 12.99 -1.49 -4.14
C TYR A 42 12.15 -0.67 -5.10
N ILE A 43 11.42 0.30 -4.57
CA ILE A 43 10.59 1.22 -5.34
C ILE A 43 11.11 2.65 -5.19
N ALA A 44 10.94 3.46 -6.21
CA ALA A 44 11.14 4.90 -6.09
C ALA A 44 9.95 5.51 -5.34
N ASP A 45 10.21 6.27 -4.29
CA ASP A 45 9.17 7.14 -3.70
C ASP A 45 9.05 8.40 -4.56
N VAL A 46 8.01 8.43 -5.36
CA VAL A 46 7.79 9.47 -6.37
C VAL A 46 6.87 10.53 -5.79
N ASP A 47 7.28 11.79 -5.89
CA ASP A 47 6.43 12.94 -5.58
C ASP A 47 5.40 13.12 -6.71
N PHE A 48 4.25 12.46 -6.54
CA PHE A 48 3.22 12.42 -7.57
C PHE A 48 2.53 13.77 -7.76
N GLU A 49 2.54 14.66 -6.74
CA GLU A 49 2.02 16.02 -6.85
C GLU A 49 2.81 16.85 -7.89
N LYS A 50 4.10 16.54 -8.09
CA LYS A 50 4.93 17.18 -9.12
C LYS A 50 4.69 16.65 -10.54
N ILE A 51 4.05 15.51 -10.68
CA ILE A 51 3.78 14.89 -11.97
C ILE A 51 2.44 15.38 -12.52
N THR A 52 1.40 15.32 -11.70
CA THR A 52 0.05 15.70 -12.13
C THR A 52 -0.80 16.12 -10.94
N PRO A 53 -1.70 17.11 -11.11
CA PRO A 53 -2.74 17.38 -10.14
C PRO A 53 -3.59 16.12 -9.94
N HIS A 54 -3.85 15.78 -8.69
CA HIS A 54 -4.67 14.62 -8.34
C HIS A 54 -5.35 14.81 -6.99
N SER A 55 -6.33 13.98 -6.73
CA SER A 55 -6.99 13.86 -5.43
C SER A 55 -6.80 12.46 -4.87
N THR A 56 -6.41 12.38 -3.62
CA THR A 56 -6.46 11.13 -2.86
C THR A 56 -7.80 11.04 -2.15
N ILE A 57 -8.47 9.89 -2.27
CA ILE A 57 -9.82 9.69 -1.75
C ILE A 57 -9.83 8.41 -0.94
N MET A 58 -10.35 8.47 0.29
CA MET A 58 -10.59 7.30 1.13
C MET A 58 -12.07 6.95 1.06
N VAL A 59 -12.38 5.67 0.88
CA VAL A 59 -13.77 5.21 0.81
C VAL A 59 -13.96 4.05 1.77
N GLU A 60 -14.92 4.18 2.66
CA GLU A 60 -15.44 3.10 3.49
C GLU A 60 -16.49 2.33 2.72
N ILE A 61 -16.40 1.01 2.73
CA ILE A 61 -17.30 0.11 2.00
C ILE A 61 -17.96 -0.86 2.98
N THR A 62 -19.27 -1.04 2.83
CA THR A 62 -20.03 -2.12 3.48
C THR A 62 -20.68 -2.98 2.41
N LEU A 63 -20.55 -4.30 2.51
CA LEU A 63 -21.15 -5.26 1.59
C LEU A 63 -22.57 -5.62 2.02
N LYS A 64 -23.42 -6.00 1.05
CA LYS A 64 -24.79 -6.48 1.30
C LYS A 64 -24.85 -7.81 2.04
N LYS A 65 -23.87 -8.67 1.80
CA LYS A 65 -23.76 -10.01 2.37
C LYS A 65 -22.32 -10.26 2.78
N HIS A 66 -22.15 -11.16 3.79
CA HIS A 66 -20.87 -11.42 4.43
C HIS A 66 -20.47 -12.89 4.32
N HIS A 67 -20.80 -13.57 3.20
CA HIS A 67 -20.27 -14.90 2.92
C HIS A 67 -18.88 -14.77 2.27
N SER A 68 -18.06 -15.80 2.38
CA SER A 68 -16.71 -15.82 1.80
C SER A 68 -16.69 -15.47 0.31
N GLU A 69 -17.71 -15.90 -0.43
CA GLU A 69 -17.86 -15.61 -1.86
C GLU A 69 -18.12 -14.13 -2.15
N ASP A 70 -18.82 -13.43 -1.25
CA ASP A 70 -19.12 -12.00 -1.40
C ASP A 70 -17.84 -11.17 -1.22
N PHE A 71 -17.02 -11.50 -0.23
CA PHE A 71 -15.71 -10.88 -0.03
C PHE A 71 -14.79 -11.13 -1.23
N GLN A 72 -14.66 -12.37 -1.68
CA GLN A 72 -13.84 -12.72 -2.83
C GLN A 72 -14.29 -12.00 -4.11
N ARG A 73 -15.59 -11.86 -4.30
CA ARG A 73 -16.15 -11.13 -5.45
C ARG A 73 -15.74 -9.67 -5.45
N PHE A 74 -15.88 -9.00 -4.32
CA PHE A 74 -15.45 -7.62 -4.13
C PHE A 74 -13.95 -7.46 -4.37
N GLU A 75 -13.12 -8.26 -3.71
CA GLU A 75 -11.67 -8.23 -3.82
C GLU A 75 -11.18 -8.46 -5.25
N ASN A 76 -11.79 -9.40 -5.98
CA ASN A 76 -11.47 -9.68 -7.38
C ASN A 76 -11.78 -8.50 -8.33
N VAL A 77 -12.73 -7.65 -7.98
CA VAL A 77 -13.02 -6.42 -8.72
C VAL A 77 -11.97 -5.36 -8.36
N VAL A 78 -11.75 -5.13 -7.08
CA VAL A 78 -10.83 -4.08 -6.58
C VAL A 78 -9.41 -4.26 -7.11
N ILE A 79 -8.88 -5.48 -7.13
CA ILE A 79 -7.52 -5.78 -7.62
C ILE A 79 -7.32 -5.36 -9.09
N LYS A 80 -8.38 -5.30 -9.88
CA LYS A 80 -8.31 -4.97 -11.31
C LYS A 80 -8.40 -3.46 -11.60
N LEU A 81 -8.71 -2.65 -10.61
CA LEU A 81 -8.86 -1.20 -10.75
C LEU A 81 -7.55 -0.51 -10.36
N PRO A 82 -6.77 -0.01 -11.32
CA PRO A 82 -5.45 0.57 -11.05
C PRO A 82 -5.49 1.87 -10.26
N GLU A 83 -6.63 2.55 -10.22
CA GLU A 83 -6.85 3.76 -9.44
C GLU A 83 -7.04 3.49 -7.95
N ILE A 84 -7.35 2.24 -7.59
CA ILE A 84 -7.36 1.79 -6.20
C ILE A 84 -5.94 1.37 -5.83
N ILE A 85 -5.25 2.21 -5.10
CA ILE A 85 -3.84 2.01 -4.75
C ILE A 85 -3.64 1.25 -3.43
N GLU A 86 -4.65 1.22 -2.58
CA GLU A 86 -4.66 0.45 -1.32
C GLU A 86 -6.08 -0.05 -1.03
N CYS A 87 -6.20 -1.26 -0.51
CA CYS A 87 -7.44 -1.84 -0.04
C CYS A 87 -7.18 -2.65 1.23
N TYR A 88 -7.96 -2.39 2.27
CA TYR A 88 -7.84 -3.04 3.57
C TYR A 88 -9.18 -3.64 3.96
N ALA A 89 -9.22 -4.95 4.22
CA ALA A 89 -10.33 -5.57 4.96
C ALA A 89 -10.20 -5.16 6.43
N VAL A 90 -11.28 -4.72 7.05
CA VAL A 90 -11.28 -4.22 8.43
C VAL A 90 -12.35 -4.90 9.27
N GLY A 91 -12.09 -5.00 10.56
CA GLY A 91 -13.11 -5.47 11.51
C GLY A 91 -13.81 -4.28 12.15
N GLY A 92 -15.15 -4.32 12.25
CA GLY A 92 -15.94 -3.26 12.87
C GLY A 92 -17.26 -2.99 12.16
N GLY A 93 -17.65 -1.73 12.05
CA GLY A 93 -18.91 -1.32 11.45
C GLY A 93 -18.93 -1.25 9.92
N ILE A 94 -17.80 -1.51 9.27
CA ILE A 94 -17.61 -1.52 7.82
C ILE A 94 -16.74 -2.73 7.44
N ASP A 95 -16.70 -3.10 6.16
CA ASP A 95 -15.97 -4.28 5.69
C ASP A 95 -14.61 -3.91 5.10
N TYR A 96 -14.52 -2.79 4.36
CA TYR A 96 -13.29 -2.37 3.70
C TYR A 96 -13.06 -0.88 3.80
N ILE A 97 -11.77 -0.51 3.78
CA ILE A 97 -11.30 0.84 3.50
C ILE A 97 -10.43 0.76 2.25
N ILE A 98 -10.78 1.56 1.23
CA ILE A 98 -10.03 1.67 0.00
C ILE A 98 -9.50 3.07 -0.20
N LYS A 99 -8.34 3.16 -0.83
CA LYS A 99 -7.69 4.41 -1.18
C LYS A 99 -7.60 4.54 -2.68
N PHE A 100 -8.30 5.53 -3.21
CA PHE A 100 -8.28 5.92 -4.61
C PHE A 100 -7.29 7.03 -4.87
N ILE A 101 -6.80 7.05 -6.11
CA ILE A 101 -6.19 8.22 -6.71
C ILE A 101 -7.00 8.64 -7.94
N SER A 102 -7.31 9.91 -8.06
CA SER A 102 -8.14 10.42 -9.15
C SER A 102 -7.65 11.78 -9.64
N HIS A 103 -7.82 12.06 -10.93
CA HIS A 103 -7.50 13.37 -11.49
C HIS A 103 -8.45 14.47 -10.99
N ASP A 104 -9.74 14.15 -10.90
CA ASP A 104 -10.79 15.06 -10.48
C ASP A 104 -12.03 14.30 -9.95
N ILE A 105 -13.05 15.04 -9.56
CA ILE A 105 -14.30 14.49 -9.01
C ILE A 105 -15.05 13.67 -10.07
N ASN A 106 -15.06 14.09 -11.34
CA ASN A 106 -15.78 13.37 -12.39
C ASN A 106 -15.14 12.02 -12.66
N HIS A 107 -13.81 11.97 -12.71
CA HIS A 107 -13.07 10.72 -12.85
C HIS A 107 -13.34 9.79 -11.66
N TYR A 108 -13.36 10.31 -10.43
CA TYR A 108 -13.73 9.53 -9.26
C TYR A 108 -15.16 8.97 -9.35
N GLN A 109 -16.14 9.77 -9.78
CA GLN A 109 -17.52 9.30 -9.94
C GLN A 109 -17.61 8.18 -10.96
N GLN A 110 -16.97 8.32 -12.13
CA GLN A 110 -16.93 7.26 -13.15
C GLN A 110 -16.35 5.95 -12.60
N MET A 111 -15.28 6.04 -11.80
CA MET A 111 -14.67 4.89 -11.16
C MET A 111 -15.61 4.22 -10.13
N MET A 112 -16.29 5.02 -9.33
CA MET A 112 -17.28 4.50 -8.37
C MET A 112 -18.48 3.88 -9.06
N ASP A 113 -18.98 4.48 -10.14
CA ASP A 113 -20.07 3.90 -10.95
C ASP A 113 -19.64 2.54 -11.52
N GLN A 114 -18.43 2.43 -12.08
CA GLN A 114 -17.88 1.16 -12.56
C GLN A 114 -17.79 0.11 -11.44
N LEU A 115 -17.33 0.52 -10.26
CA LEU A 115 -17.24 -0.37 -9.11
C LEU A 115 -18.62 -0.85 -8.65
N LEU A 116 -19.61 0.03 -8.62
CA LEU A 116 -20.99 -0.29 -8.24
C LEU A 116 -21.66 -1.20 -9.28
N ASP A 117 -21.45 -0.93 -10.56
CA ASP A 117 -22.01 -1.71 -11.68
C ASP A 117 -21.36 -3.08 -11.85
N SER A 118 -20.18 -3.28 -11.30
CA SER A 118 -19.42 -4.53 -11.38
C SER A 118 -20.02 -5.72 -10.62
N ASN A 119 -21.17 -5.54 -9.98
CA ASN A 119 -21.79 -6.55 -9.10
C ASN A 119 -20.89 -6.94 -7.90
N ALA A 120 -20.07 -6.01 -7.42
CA ALA A 120 -19.17 -6.20 -6.28
C ALA A 120 -19.87 -6.41 -4.93
N GLY A 121 -21.21 -6.31 -4.91
CA GLY A 121 -22.02 -6.58 -3.72
C GLY A 121 -22.02 -5.45 -2.70
N ILE A 122 -21.68 -4.23 -3.09
CA ILE A 122 -21.66 -3.06 -2.21
C ILE A 122 -23.08 -2.70 -1.78
N ASP A 123 -23.28 -2.52 -0.47
CA ASP A 123 -24.51 -2.02 0.13
C ASP A 123 -24.48 -0.49 0.26
N ARG A 124 -23.44 0.00 0.91
CA ARG A 124 -23.21 1.42 1.13
C ARG A 124 -21.74 1.76 1.13
N TYR A 125 -21.43 3.02 0.86
CA TYR A 125 -20.08 3.56 0.94
C TYR A 125 -20.09 5.00 1.43
N PHE A 126 -18.98 5.42 2.03
CA PHE A 126 -18.74 6.81 2.43
C PHE A 126 -17.42 7.29 1.85
N THR A 127 -17.43 8.45 1.24
CA THR A 127 -16.31 9.06 0.53
C THR A 127 -15.72 10.19 1.34
N TYR A 128 -14.38 10.16 1.49
CA TYR A 128 -13.61 11.22 2.17
C TYR A 128 -12.50 11.71 1.24
N PHE A 129 -12.57 12.96 0.84
CA PHE A 129 -11.47 13.60 0.11
C PHE A 129 -10.36 13.98 1.07
N VAL A 130 -9.16 13.47 0.83
CA VAL A 130 -8.00 13.79 1.65
C VAL A 130 -7.54 15.22 1.34
N THR A 131 -7.69 16.11 2.30
CA THR A 131 -7.30 17.52 2.13
C THR A 131 -5.80 17.72 2.31
N ARG A 132 -5.15 16.88 3.13
CA ARG A 132 -3.71 16.94 3.39
C ARG A 132 -3.21 15.64 4.00
N GLN A 133 -2.07 15.13 3.52
CA GLN A 133 -1.35 14.05 4.18
C GLN A 133 -0.44 14.63 5.28
N ILE A 134 -0.70 14.28 6.52
CA ILE A 134 0.05 14.82 7.66
C ILE A 134 1.33 14.04 7.89
N LYS A 135 1.31 12.72 7.65
CA LYS A 135 2.45 11.85 7.90
C LYS A 135 2.43 10.65 6.95
N LYS A 136 3.58 10.33 6.38
CA LYS A 136 3.87 9.08 5.68
C LYS A 136 5.29 8.66 6.05
N THR A 137 5.44 7.56 6.74
CA THR A 137 6.76 7.02 7.12
C THR A 137 6.76 5.50 6.91
N PRO A 138 7.91 4.90 6.59
CA PRO A 138 8.04 3.44 6.60
C PRO A 138 7.72 2.85 7.99
N TYR A 139 7.43 1.57 8.04
CA TYR A 139 7.25 0.85 9.32
C TYR A 139 8.53 0.92 10.14
N PRO A 140 8.47 1.28 11.45
CA PRO A 140 9.64 1.36 12.32
C PRO A 140 10.07 -0.04 12.77
N VAL A 141 10.78 -0.75 11.90
CA VAL A 141 11.19 -2.16 12.11
C VAL A 141 11.98 -2.33 13.40
N ASP A 142 12.83 -1.37 13.74
CA ASP A 142 13.64 -1.33 14.96
C ASP A 142 12.82 -1.38 16.25
N ARG A 143 11.58 -0.91 16.23
CA ARG A 143 10.69 -0.88 17.39
C ARG A 143 9.84 -2.13 17.58
N PHE A 144 9.70 -2.94 16.53
CA PHE A 144 8.83 -4.13 16.55
C PHE A 144 9.61 -5.45 16.50
N VAL A 145 10.90 -5.39 16.15
CA VAL A 145 11.79 -6.56 16.23
C VAL A 145 12.54 -6.47 17.55
N THR A 146 12.06 -7.17 18.57
CA THR A 146 12.83 -7.38 19.80
C THR A 146 14.00 -8.28 19.46
N SER A 147 15.22 -7.80 19.74
CA SER A 147 16.42 -8.66 19.74
C SER A 147 16.23 -9.69 20.87
N GLU A 148 15.98 -10.94 20.52
CA GLU A 148 16.19 -12.07 21.43
C GLU A 148 17.70 -12.26 21.64
#